data_e61f2ec8eded4546492b8a22bf8340f7
#
_entry.id   e61f2ec8eded4546492b8a22bf8340f7
#
_cell.length_a   1.000
_cell.length_b   1.000
_cell.length_c   1.000
_cell.angle_alpha   90.00
_cell.angle_beta   90.00
_cell.angle_gamma   90.00
#
_symmetry.space_group_name_H-M   'P 1'
#
loop_
_entity.id
_entity.type
_entity.pdbx_description
1 polymer ?
#
loop_
_entity_poly.entity_id
_entity_poly.type
_entity_poly.pdbx_seq_one_letter_code
_entity_poly.pdbx_strand_id
1 'polypeptide(L)'
;MSAERPTRVMRPSEWANPPKRVRREVLSADAEDGTGASPVLFVPGYGHGAWVYAEHWLGHAAERGFPAFAMSLRGLGDSESDPQARLADYVHDVTQVAARLPKQAVLVGHGAGALVAAMAMARYPARAGVLVAPVFGGLGTAFGALRRNPVGTLPGLFGGTVRLGRGQLFSRQVPTNVAQSYVARLQRVPAGAQRQLIRRQEPEAPVGDPPVLVVGSPDDRVVATSALERVARRYGGAPLLFPGMGHDLMLDARWREPIDAILDWLEKA
;
A
#
# COMPACT_ATOMS: atom_id res chain seq x y z
N MET A 1 -4.99 -29.61 -20.13
CA MET A 1 -6.02 -28.65 -19.68
C MET A 1 -5.97 -28.60 -18.16
N SER A 2 -5.26 -27.62 -17.62
CA SER A 2 -5.22 -27.39 -16.16
C SER A 2 -6.54 -26.72 -15.79
N ALA A 3 -7.33 -27.35 -14.94
CA ALA A 3 -8.57 -26.76 -14.45
C ALA A 3 -8.22 -25.51 -13.63
N GLU A 4 -8.60 -24.35 -14.12
CA GLU A 4 -8.54 -23.09 -13.36
C GLU A 4 -9.30 -23.28 -12.05
N ARG A 5 -8.58 -23.21 -10.93
CA ARG A 5 -9.23 -23.24 -9.62
C ARG A 5 -10.02 -21.95 -9.47
N PRO A 6 -11.31 -22.02 -9.10
CA PRO A 6 -12.10 -20.80 -8.94
C PRO A 6 -11.45 -19.90 -7.89
N THR A 7 -11.28 -18.62 -8.24
CA THR A 7 -10.72 -17.59 -7.37
C THR A 7 -11.60 -17.42 -6.14
N ARG A 8 -11.10 -17.77 -4.96
CA ARG A 8 -11.83 -17.57 -3.69
C ARG A 8 -11.68 -16.13 -3.25
N VAL A 9 -12.54 -15.24 -3.73
CA VAL A 9 -12.61 -13.85 -3.32
C VAL A 9 -12.99 -13.69 -1.83
N MET A 10 -13.72 -14.67 -1.26
CA MET A 10 -14.13 -14.69 0.15
C MET A 10 -13.85 -16.05 0.79
N ARG A 11 -13.46 -16.05 2.06
CA ARG A 11 -13.32 -17.28 2.87
C ARG A 11 -14.67 -17.69 3.45
N PRO A 12 -14.88 -19.00 3.79
CA PRO A 12 -16.13 -19.46 4.40
C PRO A 12 -16.56 -18.65 5.64
N SER A 13 -15.61 -18.24 6.49
CA SER A 13 -15.87 -17.41 7.67
C SER A 13 -16.38 -16.00 7.34
N GLU A 14 -16.04 -15.47 6.17
CA GLU A 14 -16.50 -14.16 5.69
C GLU A 14 -17.89 -14.24 5.08
N TRP A 15 -18.28 -15.39 4.57
CA TRP A 15 -19.65 -15.64 4.11
C TRP A 15 -20.66 -15.64 5.26
N ALA A 16 -20.25 -16.16 6.43
CA ALA A 16 -21.11 -16.18 7.62
C ALA A 16 -21.25 -14.77 8.24
N ASN A 17 -20.21 -13.95 8.14
CA ASN A 17 -20.17 -12.57 8.68
C ASN A 17 -19.54 -11.64 7.63
N PRO A 18 -20.28 -11.28 6.58
CA PRO A 18 -19.73 -10.43 5.52
C PRO A 18 -19.36 -9.05 6.07
N PRO A 19 -18.23 -8.47 5.63
CA PRO A 19 -17.88 -7.10 5.98
C PRO A 19 -19.00 -6.12 5.61
N LYS A 20 -19.18 -5.08 6.43
CA LYS A 20 -20.11 -3.98 6.11
C LYS A 20 -19.84 -3.47 4.70
N ARG A 21 -20.86 -3.31 3.89
CA ARG A 21 -20.76 -2.65 2.58
C ARG A 21 -20.49 -1.17 2.79
N VAL A 22 -19.50 -0.63 2.11
CA VAL A 22 -19.11 0.79 2.17
C VAL A 22 -18.88 1.31 0.75
N ARG A 23 -19.15 2.59 0.54
CA ARG A 23 -18.73 3.28 -0.67
C ARG A 23 -17.22 3.50 -0.60
N ARG A 24 -16.51 3.03 -1.61
CA ARG A 24 -15.06 3.18 -1.74
C ARG A 24 -14.73 4.25 -2.78
N GLU A 25 -13.84 5.15 -2.43
CA GLU A 25 -13.22 6.05 -3.39
C GLU A 25 -12.23 5.25 -4.24
N VAL A 26 -12.38 5.38 -5.56
CA VAL A 26 -11.41 4.86 -6.54
C VAL A 26 -11.23 5.93 -7.60
N LEU A 27 -10.02 6.47 -7.70
CA LEU A 27 -9.59 7.37 -8.75
C LEU A 27 -9.01 6.55 -9.90
N SER A 28 -9.18 6.98 -11.13
CA SER A 28 -8.65 6.30 -12.31
C SER A 28 -7.97 7.26 -13.27
N ALA A 29 -6.99 6.75 -14.00
CA ALA A 29 -6.40 7.38 -15.16
C ALA A 29 -6.28 6.29 -16.25
N ASP A 30 -6.92 6.54 -17.38
CA ASP A 30 -6.92 5.62 -18.50
C ASP A 30 -5.61 5.75 -19.30
N ALA A 31 -5.08 4.64 -19.77
CA ALA A 31 -3.95 4.66 -20.69
C ALA A 31 -4.43 5.17 -22.07
N GLU A 32 -3.70 6.12 -22.65
CA GLU A 32 -4.07 6.74 -23.94
C GLU A 32 -4.11 5.75 -25.10
N ASP A 33 -3.22 4.77 -25.11
CA ASP A 33 -3.18 3.72 -26.11
C ASP A 33 -3.55 2.38 -25.47
N GLY A 34 -4.51 1.68 -26.04
CA GLY A 34 -4.99 0.39 -25.55
C GLY A 34 -3.92 -0.70 -25.60
N THR A 35 -2.81 -0.50 -24.88
CA THR A 35 -1.61 -1.38 -24.84
C THR A 35 -1.90 -2.81 -24.41
N GLY A 36 -3.11 -3.07 -23.91
CA GLY A 36 -3.46 -4.37 -23.39
C GLY A 36 -2.81 -4.68 -22.03
N ALA A 37 -2.06 -3.74 -21.43
CA ALA A 37 -1.42 -3.90 -20.14
C ALA A 37 -2.41 -4.23 -19.01
N SER A 38 -1.95 -4.95 -18.02
CA SER A 38 -2.74 -5.22 -16.81
C SER A 38 -2.93 -3.93 -16.02
N PRO A 39 -4.14 -3.68 -15.47
CA PRO A 39 -4.39 -2.49 -14.68
C PRO A 39 -3.57 -2.51 -13.38
N VAL A 40 -3.08 -1.33 -12.98
CA VAL A 40 -2.35 -1.13 -11.72
C VAL A 40 -3.31 -0.57 -10.69
N LEU A 41 -3.49 -1.28 -9.57
CA LEU A 41 -4.27 -0.81 -8.42
C LEU A 41 -3.33 -0.37 -7.29
N PHE A 42 -3.31 0.91 -7.01
CA PHE A 42 -2.57 1.51 -5.91
C PHE A 42 -3.36 1.48 -4.61
N VAL A 43 -2.73 0.95 -3.54
CA VAL A 43 -3.30 0.81 -2.19
C VAL A 43 -2.49 1.67 -1.21
N PRO A 44 -3.09 2.72 -0.61
CA PRO A 44 -2.38 3.69 0.20
C PRO A 44 -1.98 3.17 1.58
N GLY A 45 -0.99 3.85 2.17
CA GLY A 45 -0.46 3.57 3.50
C GLY A 45 -1.31 4.10 4.65
N TYR A 46 -0.69 4.10 5.83
CA TYR A 46 -1.32 4.53 7.08
C TYR A 46 -1.73 6.00 7.05
N GLY A 47 -3.03 6.27 7.19
CA GLY A 47 -3.59 7.62 7.20
C GLY A 47 -3.69 8.29 5.82
N HIS A 48 -3.26 7.63 4.77
CA HIS A 48 -3.32 8.13 3.40
C HIS A 48 -4.63 7.72 2.70
N GLY A 49 -5.03 8.52 1.69
CA GLY A 49 -6.09 8.18 0.74
C GLY A 49 -5.53 8.03 -0.68
N ALA A 50 -6.39 7.81 -1.66
CA ALA A 50 -6.03 7.69 -3.07
C ALA A 50 -5.27 8.91 -3.61
N TRP A 51 -5.49 10.08 -3.01
CA TRP A 51 -4.86 11.34 -3.38
C TRP A 51 -3.33 11.29 -3.45
N VAL A 52 -2.66 10.45 -2.64
CA VAL A 52 -1.19 10.36 -2.62
C VAL A 52 -0.63 9.88 -3.96
N TYR A 53 -1.40 9.10 -4.69
CA TYR A 53 -1.03 8.63 -6.02
C TYR A 53 -1.52 9.57 -7.12
N ALA A 54 -2.64 10.27 -6.89
CA ALA A 54 -3.17 11.26 -7.82
C ALA A 54 -2.23 12.46 -8.01
N GLU A 55 -1.37 12.74 -7.03
CA GLU A 55 -0.37 13.82 -7.16
C GLU A 55 0.61 13.56 -8.32
N HIS A 56 1.04 12.28 -8.50
CA HIS A 56 2.07 11.96 -9.48
C HIS A 56 1.88 10.58 -10.15
N TRP A 57 1.87 9.49 -9.37
CA TRP A 57 2.03 8.13 -9.89
C TRP A 57 0.86 7.66 -10.74
N LEU A 58 -0.35 8.08 -10.43
CA LEU A 58 -1.57 7.66 -11.13
C LEU A 58 -1.53 8.09 -12.61
N GLY A 59 -1.33 9.39 -12.86
CA GLY A 59 -1.21 9.93 -14.21
C GLY A 59 0.02 9.41 -14.95
N HIS A 60 1.17 9.36 -14.28
CA HIS A 60 2.40 8.87 -14.87
C HIS A 60 2.32 7.40 -15.32
N ALA A 61 1.66 6.53 -14.53
CA ALA A 61 1.43 5.14 -14.94
C ALA A 61 0.54 5.06 -16.19
N ALA A 62 -0.49 5.89 -16.28
CA ALA A 62 -1.37 5.97 -17.45
C ALA A 62 -0.62 6.47 -18.69
N GLU A 63 0.22 7.52 -18.56
CA GLU A 63 1.11 8.02 -19.62
C GLU A 63 2.08 6.93 -20.13
N ARG A 64 2.50 6.02 -19.25
CA ARG A 64 3.34 4.86 -19.57
C ARG A 64 2.55 3.66 -20.11
N GLY A 65 1.26 3.82 -20.40
CA GLY A 65 0.41 2.79 -21.03
C GLY A 65 -0.21 1.78 -20.04
N PHE A 66 -0.13 1.99 -18.74
CA PHE A 66 -0.77 1.15 -17.73
C PHE A 66 -2.07 1.80 -17.24
N PRO A 67 -3.27 1.21 -17.50
CA PRO A 67 -4.49 1.68 -16.86
C PRO A 67 -4.31 1.69 -15.35
N ALA A 68 -4.45 2.87 -14.72
CA ALA A 68 -4.08 3.08 -13.34
C ALA A 68 -5.29 3.42 -12.48
N PHE A 69 -5.37 2.81 -11.30
CA PHE A 69 -6.43 2.99 -10.32
C PHE A 69 -5.81 3.23 -8.95
N ALA A 70 -6.30 4.21 -8.21
CA ALA A 70 -5.90 4.46 -6.84
C ALA A 70 -7.13 4.43 -5.95
N MET A 71 -7.12 3.62 -4.89
CA MET A 71 -8.25 3.52 -3.98
C MET A 71 -7.93 4.14 -2.61
N SER A 72 -8.96 4.58 -1.91
CA SER A 72 -8.88 4.84 -0.47
C SER A 72 -9.49 3.68 0.30
N LEU A 73 -8.80 3.25 1.37
CA LEU A 73 -9.35 2.24 2.28
C LEU A 73 -10.52 2.84 3.07
N ARG A 74 -11.48 2.01 3.51
CA ARG A 74 -12.65 2.48 4.27
C ARG A 74 -12.24 3.33 5.47
N GLY A 75 -12.92 4.45 5.66
CA GLY A 75 -12.62 5.44 6.69
C GLY A 75 -11.42 6.33 6.40
N LEU A 76 -10.85 6.28 5.19
CA LEU A 76 -9.76 7.12 4.71
C LEU A 76 -10.10 7.72 3.34
N GLY A 77 -9.46 8.84 2.97
CA GLY A 77 -9.81 9.59 1.78
C GLY A 77 -11.28 9.98 1.78
N ASP A 78 -11.93 9.84 0.64
CA ASP A 78 -13.37 10.05 0.47
C ASP A 78 -14.18 8.74 0.56
N SER A 79 -13.55 7.64 1.02
CA SER A 79 -14.26 6.39 1.31
C SER A 79 -15.15 6.53 2.54
N GLU A 80 -16.30 5.86 2.51
CA GLU A 80 -17.27 5.88 3.62
C GLU A 80 -16.59 5.49 4.95
N SER A 81 -16.96 6.22 6.01
CA SER A 81 -16.40 6.00 7.35
C SER A 81 -16.86 4.66 7.94
N ASP A 82 -15.90 3.94 8.49
CA ASP A 82 -16.13 2.74 9.31
C ASP A 82 -15.18 2.76 10.53
N PRO A 83 -15.60 3.34 11.65
CA PRO A 83 -14.79 3.41 12.86
C PRO A 83 -14.39 2.06 13.45
N GLN A 84 -15.10 0.99 13.09
CA GLN A 84 -14.84 -0.38 13.54
C GLN A 84 -13.98 -1.18 12.58
N ALA A 85 -13.55 -0.59 11.46
CA ALA A 85 -12.76 -1.25 10.44
C ALA A 85 -11.54 -1.96 11.02
N ARG A 86 -11.28 -3.15 10.50
CA ARG A 86 -10.16 -4.01 10.82
C ARG A 86 -9.33 -4.28 9.57
N LEU A 87 -8.17 -4.87 9.75
CA LEU A 87 -7.28 -5.22 8.64
C LEU A 87 -7.95 -6.16 7.61
N ALA A 88 -8.79 -7.10 8.08
CA ALA A 88 -9.55 -7.98 7.19
C ALA A 88 -10.55 -7.24 6.30
N ASP A 89 -11.13 -6.14 6.79
CA ASP A 89 -12.05 -5.31 6.02
C ASP A 89 -11.31 -4.56 4.90
N TYR A 90 -10.09 -4.10 5.18
CA TYR A 90 -9.22 -3.49 4.16
C TYR A 90 -8.84 -4.49 3.07
N VAL A 91 -8.46 -5.71 3.46
CA VAL A 91 -8.15 -6.79 2.51
C VAL A 91 -9.36 -7.11 1.64
N HIS A 92 -10.56 -7.18 2.24
CA HIS A 92 -11.81 -7.37 1.50
C HIS A 92 -12.04 -6.24 0.49
N ASP A 93 -11.86 -4.97 0.89
CA ASP A 93 -12.05 -3.82 0.01
C ASP A 93 -11.12 -3.86 -1.19
N VAL A 94 -9.82 -4.11 -0.97
CA VAL A 94 -8.83 -4.25 -2.06
C VAL A 94 -9.22 -5.37 -3.01
N THR A 95 -9.58 -6.54 -2.47
CA THR A 95 -9.98 -7.69 -3.27
C THR A 95 -11.23 -7.40 -4.12
N GLN A 96 -12.22 -6.69 -3.54
CA GLN A 96 -13.46 -6.31 -4.25
C GLN A 96 -13.21 -5.27 -5.35
N VAL A 97 -12.29 -4.32 -5.14
CA VAL A 97 -11.92 -3.36 -6.18
C VAL A 97 -11.15 -4.06 -7.28
N ALA A 98 -10.13 -4.85 -6.94
CA ALA A 98 -9.31 -5.58 -7.92
C ALA A 98 -10.16 -6.54 -8.79
N ALA A 99 -11.14 -7.23 -8.19
CA ALA A 99 -12.02 -8.15 -8.91
C ALA A 99 -13.00 -7.47 -9.90
N ARG A 100 -13.17 -6.14 -9.81
CA ARG A 100 -14.02 -5.36 -10.72
C ARG A 100 -13.25 -4.74 -11.86
N LEU A 101 -11.93 -4.77 -11.83
CA LEU A 101 -11.10 -4.25 -12.90
C LEU A 101 -11.22 -5.13 -14.16
N PRO A 102 -11.03 -4.56 -15.36
CA PRO A 102 -11.31 -5.26 -16.61
C PRO A 102 -10.40 -6.45 -16.88
N LYS A 103 -9.24 -6.49 -16.23
CA LYS A 103 -8.25 -7.57 -16.30
C LYS A 103 -7.67 -7.84 -14.92
N GLN A 104 -6.92 -8.93 -14.81
CA GLN A 104 -6.14 -9.28 -13.62
C GLN A 104 -5.19 -8.14 -13.24
N ALA A 105 -5.37 -7.60 -12.02
CA ALA A 105 -4.67 -6.40 -11.59
C ALA A 105 -3.27 -6.68 -11.07
N VAL A 106 -2.38 -5.71 -11.25
CA VAL A 106 -1.16 -5.54 -10.43
C VAL A 106 -1.54 -4.83 -9.15
N LEU A 107 -1.17 -5.36 -7.99
CA LEU A 107 -1.42 -4.72 -6.69
C LEU A 107 -0.15 -3.98 -6.23
N VAL A 108 -0.22 -2.66 -6.15
CA VAL A 108 0.86 -1.80 -5.67
C VAL A 108 0.47 -1.21 -4.32
N GLY A 109 1.04 -1.71 -3.23
CA GLY A 109 0.74 -1.24 -1.88
C GLY A 109 1.88 -0.45 -1.26
N HIS A 110 1.57 0.64 -0.54
CA HIS A 110 2.54 1.45 0.19
C HIS A 110 2.41 1.28 1.70
N GLY A 111 3.51 1.18 2.43
CA GLY A 111 3.53 1.14 3.89
C GLY A 111 2.63 0.05 4.48
N ALA A 112 1.61 0.44 5.25
CA ALA A 112 0.56 -0.46 5.73
C ALA A 112 -0.31 -1.02 4.59
N GLY A 113 -0.52 -0.25 3.51
CA GLY A 113 -1.20 -0.72 2.30
C GLY A 113 -0.44 -1.84 1.58
N ALA A 114 0.89 -1.89 1.72
CA ALA A 114 1.68 -3.01 1.22
C ALA A 114 1.36 -4.32 1.97
N LEU A 115 1.14 -4.24 3.28
CA LEU A 115 0.64 -5.39 4.04
C LEU A 115 -0.75 -5.81 3.55
N VAL A 116 -1.67 -4.85 3.35
CA VAL A 116 -3.02 -5.13 2.85
C VAL A 116 -2.97 -5.77 1.46
N ALA A 117 -2.14 -5.24 0.55
CA ALA A 117 -1.92 -5.81 -0.78
C ALA A 117 -1.34 -7.23 -0.71
N ALA A 118 -0.34 -7.47 0.15
CA ALA A 118 0.23 -8.80 0.37
C ALA A 118 -0.82 -9.80 0.88
N MET A 119 -1.69 -9.39 1.80
CA MET A 119 -2.80 -10.21 2.30
C MET A 119 -3.89 -10.42 1.24
N ALA A 120 -4.13 -9.42 0.39
CA ALA A 120 -5.09 -9.53 -0.71
C ALA A 120 -4.60 -10.51 -1.78
N MET A 121 -3.31 -10.57 -2.08
CA MET A 121 -2.72 -11.56 -3.00
C MET A 121 -2.93 -13.02 -2.54
N ALA A 122 -3.13 -13.26 -1.25
CA ALA A 122 -3.50 -14.58 -0.74
C ALA A 122 -4.95 -15.00 -1.06
N ARG A 123 -5.76 -14.10 -1.65
CA ARG A 123 -7.18 -14.29 -1.96
C ARG A 123 -7.54 -13.95 -3.40
N TYR A 124 -6.75 -13.12 -4.02
CA TYR A 124 -6.94 -12.65 -5.39
C TYR A 124 -5.69 -13.01 -6.20
N PRO A 125 -5.82 -13.70 -7.33
CA PRO A 125 -4.68 -14.04 -8.18
C PRO A 125 -4.23 -12.79 -8.93
N ALA A 126 -3.43 -11.96 -8.26
CA ALA A 126 -2.87 -10.77 -8.86
C ALA A 126 -1.93 -11.12 -10.03
N ARG A 127 -1.84 -10.23 -11.03
CA ARG A 127 -0.87 -10.38 -12.13
C ARG A 127 0.57 -10.26 -11.62
N ALA A 128 0.77 -9.32 -10.68
CA ALA A 128 2.01 -9.09 -9.97
C ALA A 128 1.73 -8.34 -8.66
N GLY A 129 2.68 -8.31 -7.73
CA GLY A 129 2.66 -7.50 -6.53
C GLY A 129 3.83 -6.54 -6.44
N VAL A 130 3.59 -5.30 -6.03
CA VAL A 130 4.65 -4.34 -5.70
C VAL A 130 4.43 -3.81 -4.28
N LEU A 131 5.40 -4.03 -3.42
CA LEU A 131 5.35 -3.66 -2.01
C LEU A 131 6.31 -2.49 -1.76
N VAL A 132 5.76 -1.28 -1.71
CA VAL A 132 6.51 -0.04 -1.55
C VAL A 132 6.64 0.28 -0.06
N ALA A 133 7.87 0.37 0.43
CA ALA A 133 8.20 0.64 1.84
C ALA A 133 7.32 -0.18 2.82
N PRO A 134 7.24 -1.53 2.68
CA PRO A 134 6.25 -2.36 3.37
C PRO A 134 6.39 -2.33 4.89
N VAL A 135 5.27 -2.06 5.59
CA VAL A 135 5.16 -2.09 7.05
C VAL A 135 4.34 -3.32 7.46
N PHE A 136 5.01 -4.40 7.87
CA PHE A 136 4.35 -5.64 8.32
C PHE A 136 4.18 -5.70 9.85
N GLY A 137 4.32 -4.55 10.52
CA GLY A 137 4.14 -4.43 11.96
C GLY A 137 5.25 -5.08 12.78
N GLY A 138 5.00 -5.19 14.09
CA GLY A 138 5.90 -5.81 15.05
C GLY A 138 6.60 -4.82 15.97
N LEU A 139 7.18 -5.35 17.07
CA LEU A 139 7.80 -4.55 18.12
C LEU A 139 8.93 -3.65 17.61
N GLY A 140 9.73 -4.12 16.64
CA GLY A 140 10.82 -3.34 16.05
C GLY A 140 10.32 -2.10 15.30
N THR A 141 9.23 -2.22 14.55
CA THR A 141 8.59 -1.09 13.87
C THR A 141 8.00 -0.11 14.88
N ALA A 142 7.29 -0.61 15.90
CA ALA A 142 6.70 0.23 16.95
C ALA A 142 7.79 0.96 17.77
N PHE A 143 8.86 0.28 18.14
CA PHE A 143 9.98 0.88 18.88
C PHE A 143 10.72 1.90 18.02
N GLY A 144 10.97 1.61 16.75
CA GLY A 144 11.57 2.55 15.80
C GLY A 144 10.73 3.81 15.62
N ALA A 145 9.43 3.67 15.50
CA ALA A 145 8.49 4.80 15.42
C ALA A 145 8.50 5.63 16.71
N LEU A 146 8.44 4.99 17.87
CA LEU A 146 8.49 5.66 19.17
C LEU A 146 9.81 6.42 19.37
N ARG A 147 10.95 5.83 19.02
CA ARG A 147 12.26 6.48 19.14
C ARG A 147 12.39 7.73 18.26
N ARG A 148 11.81 7.70 17.07
CA ARG A 148 11.92 8.79 16.06
C ARG A 148 10.85 9.86 16.20
N ASN A 149 9.68 9.52 16.71
CA ASN A 149 8.56 10.42 16.91
C ASN A 149 7.78 10.02 18.18
N PRO A 150 8.32 10.27 19.38
CA PRO A 150 7.65 9.88 20.62
C PRO A 150 6.30 10.59 20.79
N VAL A 151 6.23 11.88 20.47
CA VAL A 151 4.99 12.67 20.62
C VAL A 151 3.86 12.16 19.72
N GLY A 152 4.18 11.79 18.48
CA GLY A 152 3.18 11.26 17.55
C GLY A 152 2.83 9.79 17.78
N THR A 153 3.74 9.00 18.36
CA THR A 153 3.57 7.54 18.50
C THR A 153 3.00 7.16 19.86
N LEU A 154 3.39 7.87 20.94
CA LEU A 154 2.99 7.56 22.31
C LEU A 154 1.46 7.45 22.50
N PRO A 155 0.62 8.34 21.92
CA PRO A 155 -0.82 8.21 22.03
C PRO A 155 -1.35 6.86 21.50
N GLY A 156 -0.71 6.31 20.46
CA GLY A 156 -1.11 5.02 19.88
C GLY A 156 -0.94 3.84 20.82
N LEU A 157 -0.01 3.90 21.77
CA LEU A 157 0.21 2.86 22.79
C LEU A 157 -0.93 2.81 23.82
N PHE A 158 -1.62 3.92 24.03
CA PHE A 158 -2.75 4.07 24.96
C PHE A 158 -4.12 4.11 24.26
N GLY A 159 -4.20 3.57 23.05
CA GLY A 159 -5.46 3.52 22.27
C GLY A 159 -5.79 4.81 21.50
N GLY A 160 -4.93 5.82 21.56
CA GLY A 160 -5.01 7.03 20.75
C GLY A 160 -4.53 6.81 19.32
N THR A 161 -4.42 7.88 18.52
CA THR A 161 -3.99 7.83 17.12
C THR A 161 -2.48 8.06 17.00
N VAL A 162 -1.81 7.19 16.26
CA VAL A 162 -0.44 7.44 15.80
C VAL A 162 -0.46 8.56 14.76
N ARG A 163 0.45 9.54 14.89
CA ARG A 163 0.62 10.64 13.94
C ARG A 163 2.02 10.58 13.35
N LEU A 164 2.09 10.47 12.04
CA LEU A 164 3.36 10.53 11.31
C LEU A 164 3.72 11.99 11.05
N GLY A 165 5.00 12.31 11.23
CA GLY A 165 5.51 13.66 11.01
C GLY A 165 6.28 13.78 9.70
N ARG A 166 6.41 15.02 9.21
CA ARG A 166 7.18 15.36 7.99
C ARG A 166 8.54 14.65 7.92
N GLY A 167 9.30 14.72 9.01
CA GLY A 167 10.65 14.15 9.06
C GLY A 167 10.71 12.62 9.02
N GLN A 168 9.56 11.91 9.15
CA GLN A 168 9.48 10.47 8.98
C GLN A 168 9.12 10.11 7.52
N LEU A 169 8.23 10.89 6.90
CA LEU A 169 7.64 10.57 5.60
C LEU A 169 8.49 11.04 4.43
N PHE A 170 9.13 12.21 4.55
CA PHE A 170 9.78 12.87 3.40
C PHE A 170 11.29 13.07 3.61
N SER A 171 12.01 13.07 2.49
CA SER A 171 13.41 13.50 2.44
C SER A 171 13.53 15.01 2.71
N ARG A 172 14.75 15.48 2.90
CA ARG A 172 15.03 16.92 3.05
C ARG A 172 14.88 17.70 1.74
N GLN A 173 14.81 17.02 0.61
CA GLN A 173 14.65 17.62 -0.72
C GLN A 173 13.23 18.12 -0.98
N VAL A 174 12.23 17.57 -0.27
CA VAL A 174 10.85 18.05 -0.37
C VAL A 174 10.72 19.39 0.37
N PRO A 175 10.28 20.47 -0.30
CA PRO A 175 10.09 21.77 0.33
C PRO A 175 9.19 21.68 1.57
N THR A 176 9.52 22.44 2.62
CA THR A 176 8.84 22.34 3.92
C THR A 176 7.35 22.60 3.84
N ASN A 177 6.92 23.60 3.07
CA ASN A 177 5.52 23.94 2.86
C ASN A 177 4.76 22.83 2.12
N VAL A 178 5.37 22.20 1.11
CA VAL A 178 4.79 21.06 0.38
C VAL A 178 4.65 19.86 1.29
N ALA A 179 5.70 19.48 2.00
CA ALA A 179 5.64 18.37 2.96
C ALA A 179 4.59 18.59 4.07
N GLN A 180 4.44 19.83 4.54
CA GLN A 180 3.41 20.19 5.54
C GLN A 180 2.01 20.08 4.97
N SER A 181 1.78 20.50 3.71
CA SER A 181 0.47 20.35 3.06
C SER A 181 0.07 18.87 2.92
N TYR A 182 1.01 18.00 2.60
CA TYR A 182 0.75 16.54 2.55
C TYR A 182 0.44 15.96 3.93
N VAL A 183 1.23 16.33 4.96
CA VAL A 183 0.96 15.89 6.35
C VAL A 183 -0.41 16.34 6.85
N ALA A 184 -0.86 17.54 6.47
CA ALA A 184 -2.17 18.06 6.85
C ALA A 184 -3.35 17.26 6.26
N ARG A 185 -3.14 16.53 5.18
CA ARG A 185 -4.15 15.66 4.53
C ARG A 185 -4.23 14.26 5.15
N LEU A 186 -3.30 13.89 6.04
CA LEU A 186 -3.32 12.59 6.70
C LEU A 186 -4.54 12.47 7.64
N GLN A 187 -5.22 11.35 7.57
CA GLN A 187 -6.42 11.08 8.35
C GLN A 187 -6.17 10.06 9.46
N ARG A 188 -7.10 10.00 10.40
CA ARG A 188 -7.06 9.05 11.51
C ARG A 188 -7.45 7.66 11.02
N VAL A 189 -6.56 6.70 11.24
CA VAL A 189 -6.86 5.29 10.97
C VAL A 189 -7.81 4.75 12.05
N PRO A 190 -8.86 3.99 11.70
CA PRO A 190 -9.73 3.32 12.65
C PRO A 190 -8.95 2.51 13.69
N ALA A 191 -9.33 2.64 14.97
CA ALA A 191 -8.57 2.06 16.09
C ALA A 191 -8.42 0.53 16.00
N GLY A 192 -9.40 -0.16 15.40
CA GLY A 192 -9.34 -1.60 15.17
C GLY A 192 -8.20 -1.99 14.23
N ALA A 193 -8.13 -1.33 13.08
CA ALA A 193 -7.06 -1.53 12.09
C ALA A 193 -5.69 -1.11 12.65
N GLN A 194 -5.60 0.05 13.32
CA GLN A 194 -4.35 0.52 13.93
C GLN A 194 -3.77 -0.50 14.92
N ARG A 195 -4.60 -1.05 15.83
CA ARG A 195 -4.15 -2.06 16.81
C ARG A 195 -3.63 -3.33 16.13
N GLN A 196 -4.21 -3.72 15.00
CA GLN A 196 -3.74 -4.89 14.24
C GLN A 196 -2.45 -4.59 13.50
N LEU A 197 -2.27 -3.38 12.96
CA LEU A 197 -1.04 -2.94 12.27
C LEU A 197 0.18 -2.84 13.21
N ILE A 198 -0.02 -2.59 14.51
CA ILE A 198 1.08 -2.58 15.49
C ILE A 198 1.62 -4.00 15.73
N ARG A 199 0.78 -5.03 15.61
CA ARG A 199 1.19 -6.44 15.76
C ARG A 199 1.91 -6.91 14.51
N ARG A 200 2.91 -7.80 14.69
CA ARG A 200 3.56 -8.47 13.54
C ARG A 200 2.52 -9.25 12.76
N GLN A 201 2.48 -9.00 11.46
CA GLN A 201 1.63 -9.70 10.52
C GLN A 201 2.48 -10.57 9.60
N GLU A 202 1.98 -11.76 9.30
CA GLU A 202 2.60 -12.68 8.34
C GLU A 202 1.56 -13.05 7.28
N PRO A 203 1.53 -12.34 6.14
CA PRO A 203 0.62 -12.66 5.05
C PRO A 203 0.82 -14.11 4.59
N GLU A 204 -0.25 -14.79 4.22
CA GLU A 204 -0.17 -16.10 3.58
C GLU A 204 0.50 -15.98 2.20
N ALA A 205 0.92 -17.09 1.63
CA ALA A 205 1.49 -17.12 0.28
C ALA A 205 0.47 -16.60 -0.75
N PRO A 206 0.90 -15.85 -1.77
CA PRO A 206 0.04 -15.40 -2.84
C PRO A 206 -0.60 -16.56 -3.61
N VAL A 207 -1.81 -16.35 -4.11
CA VAL A 207 -2.48 -17.33 -4.99
C VAL A 207 -1.89 -17.22 -6.39
N GLY A 208 -1.48 -18.35 -6.96
CA GLY A 208 -0.94 -18.42 -8.33
C GLY A 208 0.52 -18.00 -8.47
N ASP A 209 1.19 -17.80 -7.36
CA ASP A 209 2.64 -17.45 -7.31
C ASP A 209 3.04 -16.29 -8.23
N PRO A 210 2.38 -15.11 -8.14
CA PRO A 210 2.72 -13.96 -8.95
C PRO A 210 4.10 -13.43 -8.59
N PRO A 211 4.83 -12.81 -9.54
CA PRO A 211 6.07 -12.12 -9.22
C PRO A 211 5.82 -10.96 -8.26
N VAL A 212 6.70 -10.78 -7.27
CA VAL A 212 6.58 -9.71 -6.26
C VAL A 212 7.87 -8.90 -6.19
N LEU A 213 7.75 -7.58 -6.38
CA LEU A 213 8.83 -6.63 -6.21
C LEU A 213 8.68 -5.91 -4.86
N VAL A 214 9.76 -5.77 -4.13
CA VAL A 214 9.84 -4.91 -2.93
C VAL A 214 10.68 -3.69 -3.24
N VAL A 215 10.13 -2.51 -2.94
CA VAL A 215 10.76 -1.21 -3.22
C VAL A 215 10.86 -0.41 -1.92
N GLY A 216 11.92 0.35 -1.74
CA GLY A 216 12.06 1.21 -0.57
C GLY A 216 13.28 2.11 -0.61
N SER A 217 13.61 2.73 0.52
CA SER A 217 14.78 3.58 0.66
C SER A 217 15.61 3.15 1.89
N PRO A 218 16.94 3.15 1.81
CA PRO A 218 17.79 2.95 2.98
C PRO A 218 17.70 4.12 3.97
N ASP A 219 17.23 5.28 3.52
CA ASP A 219 17.05 6.50 4.32
C ASP A 219 15.64 6.64 4.91
N ASP A 220 14.77 5.64 4.68
CA ASP A 220 13.43 5.57 5.24
C ASP A 220 13.49 5.57 6.78
N ARG A 221 12.70 6.46 7.39
CA ARG A 221 12.65 6.63 8.85
C ARG A 221 11.46 5.92 9.50
N VAL A 222 10.64 5.26 8.73
CA VAL A 222 9.54 4.40 9.19
C VAL A 222 9.96 2.95 9.13
N VAL A 223 10.54 2.52 8.00
CA VAL A 223 10.95 1.13 7.74
C VAL A 223 12.47 1.03 7.67
N ALA A 224 13.05 0.12 8.42
CA ALA A 224 14.48 -0.16 8.32
C ALA A 224 14.80 -1.03 7.10
N THR A 225 15.98 -0.82 6.48
CA THR A 225 16.45 -1.61 5.33
C THR A 225 16.38 -3.12 5.60
N SER A 226 16.75 -3.57 6.80
CA SER A 226 16.67 -4.99 7.19
C SER A 226 15.24 -5.54 7.19
N ALA A 227 14.22 -4.69 7.36
CA ALA A 227 12.83 -5.10 7.22
C ALA A 227 12.43 -5.23 5.74
N LEU A 228 12.88 -4.32 4.87
CA LEU A 228 12.71 -4.42 3.42
C LEU A 228 13.32 -5.71 2.88
N GLU A 229 14.57 -6.00 3.26
CA GLU A 229 15.28 -7.22 2.87
C GLU A 229 14.55 -8.49 3.35
N ARG A 230 14.01 -8.49 4.57
CA ARG A 230 13.27 -9.63 5.10
C ARG A 230 11.98 -9.88 4.31
N VAL A 231 11.25 -8.81 3.95
CA VAL A 231 10.06 -8.91 3.11
C VAL A 231 10.44 -9.40 1.72
N ALA A 232 11.49 -8.84 1.09
CA ALA A 232 11.92 -9.25 -0.23
C ALA A 232 12.34 -10.73 -0.29
N ARG A 233 13.13 -11.19 0.69
CA ARG A 233 13.51 -12.62 0.79
C ARG A 233 12.30 -13.55 0.91
N ARG A 234 11.21 -13.12 1.53
CA ARG A 234 9.97 -13.91 1.61
C ARG A 234 9.40 -14.21 0.22
N TYR A 235 9.60 -13.32 -0.74
CA TYR A 235 9.14 -13.46 -2.13
C TYR A 235 10.28 -13.83 -3.10
N GLY A 236 11.39 -14.35 -2.58
CA GLY A 236 12.47 -14.89 -3.40
C GLY A 236 13.42 -13.87 -4.01
N GLY A 237 13.36 -12.59 -3.58
CA GLY A 237 14.15 -11.50 -4.17
C GLY A 237 14.92 -10.66 -3.17
N ALA A 238 15.48 -9.57 -3.67
CA ALA A 238 16.09 -8.48 -2.92
C ALA A 238 15.29 -7.18 -3.14
N PRO A 239 15.32 -6.22 -2.20
CA PRO A 239 14.61 -4.97 -2.39
C PRO A 239 15.33 -4.08 -3.41
N LEU A 240 14.55 -3.38 -4.23
CA LEU A 240 15.04 -2.28 -5.06
C LEU A 240 15.06 -1.01 -4.21
N LEU A 241 16.24 -0.42 -4.05
CA LEU A 241 16.47 0.67 -3.10
C LEU A 241 16.74 2.00 -3.81
N PHE A 242 16.11 3.06 -3.31
CA PHE A 242 16.25 4.45 -3.77
C PHE A 242 16.86 5.30 -2.66
N PRO A 243 18.21 5.43 -2.60
CA PRO A 243 18.88 6.24 -1.58
C PRO A 243 18.49 7.71 -1.65
N GLY A 244 18.43 8.37 -0.50
CA GLY A 244 18.11 9.80 -0.38
C GLY A 244 16.61 10.13 -0.41
N MET A 245 15.73 9.13 -0.51
CA MET A 245 14.27 9.30 -0.45
C MET A 245 13.71 9.03 0.95
N GLY A 246 12.54 9.61 1.25
CA GLY A 246 11.79 9.32 2.47
C GLY A 246 10.92 8.06 2.36
N HIS A 247 9.99 7.90 3.32
CA HIS A 247 9.05 6.79 3.34
C HIS A 247 8.02 6.88 2.21
N ASP A 248 7.48 8.09 1.97
CA ASP A 248 6.44 8.34 0.96
C ASP A 248 7.09 8.60 -0.41
N LEU A 249 7.64 7.53 -1.03
CA LEU A 249 8.37 7.62 -2.30
C LEU A 249 7.56 8.31 -3.41
N MET A 250 6.24 8.09 -3.43
CA MET A 250 5.31 8.65 -4.43
C MET A 250 5.10 10.16 -4.31
N LEU A 251 5.46 10.75 -3.17
CA LEU A 251 5.36 12.19 -2.89
C LEU A 251 6.73 12.86 -2.68
N ASP A 252 7.82 12.09 -2.75
CA ASP A 252 9.17 12.63 -2.57
C ASP A 252 9.66 13.40 -3.80
N ALA A 253 10.67 14.24 -3.64
CA ALA A 253 11.19 15.10 -4.71
C ALA A 253 11.61 14.33 -5.98
N ARG A 254 12.06 13.09 -5.81
CA ARG A 254 12.51 12.20 -6.89
C ARG A 254 11.48 11.09 -7.21
N TRP A 255 10.21 11.34 -7.03
CA TRP A 255 9.11 10.38 -7.15
C TRP A 255 9.08 9.60 -8.48
N ARG A 256 9.65 10.15 -9.54
CA ARG A 256 9.71 9.48 -10.86
C ARG A 256 10.57 8.23 -10.87
N GLU A 257 11.70 8.26 -10.17
CA GLU A 257 12.65 7.16 -10.20
C GLU A 257 12.04 5.81 -9.75
N PRO A 258 11.35 5.73 -8.58
CA PRO A 258 10.75 4.48 -8.17
C PRO A 258 9.58 4.04 -9.08
N ILE A 259 8.73 4.96 -9.56
CA ILE A 259 7.62 4.54 -10.42
C ILE A 259 8.11 4.07 -11.78
N ASP A 260 9.09 4.73 -12.41
CA ASP A 260 9.67 4.28 -13.67
C ASP A 260 10.27 2.88 -13.53
N ALA A 261 11.05 2.64 -12.47
CA ALA A 261 11.64 1.33 -12.21
C ALA A 261 10.58 0.23 -11.95
N ILE A 262 9.47 0.58 -11.29
CA ILE A 262 8.33 -0.33 -11.09
C ILE A 262 7.69 -0.67 -12.43
N LEU A 263 7.41 0.32 -13.28
CA LEU A 263 6.76 0.11 -14.58
C LEU A 263 7.67 -0.68 -15.52
N ASP A 264 8.96 -0.36 -15.58
CA ASP A 264 9.96 -1.12 -16.37
C ASP A 264 10.08 -2.59 -15.90
N TRP A 265 9.91 -2.84 -14.60
CA TRP A 265 9.86 -4.20 -14.09
C TRP A 265 8.57 -4.91 -14.48
N LEU A 266 7.42 -4.22 -14.44
CA LEU A 266 6.13 -4.78 -14.84
C LEU A 266 6.05 -5.14 -16.32
N GLU A 267 6.75 -4.41 -17.19
CA GLU A 267 6.85 -4.73 -18.64
C GLU A 267 7.56 -6.08 -18.89
N LYS A 268 8.40 -6.52 -17.94
CA LYS A 268 9.20 -7.75 -18.05
C LYS A 268 8.61 -8.92 -17.22
N ALA A 269 7.68 -8.66 -16.31
CA ALA A 269 7.09 -9.62 -15.38
C ALA A 269 5.86 -10.38 -16.03
#